data_773072d8c7a8deaa324fd03cfb75576b
#
_entry.id   773072d8c7a8deaa324fd03cfb75576b
#
_cell.length_a   1.000
_cell.length_b   1.000
_cell.length_c   1.000
_cell.angle_alpha   90.00
_cell.angle_beta   90.00
_cell.angle_gamma   90.00
#
_symmetry.space_group_name_H-M   'P 1'
#
loop_
_entity.id
_entity.type
_entity.pdbx_description
1 polymer ?
#
loop_
_entity_poly.entity_id
_entity_poly.type
_entity_poly.pdbx_seq_one_letter_code
_entity_poly.pdbx_strand_id
1 'polypeptide(L)'
;MDPPPCTNLGRHLIQAFEPGEVTPEEAHRIGMELAQEVLGGKYEFVLTTHIDRDHVHNHLIFNAVSFQDHRHYHSNKRSYHEIRRTSDRICKEHGLSVIIPGRDKGKSYIEHQAEQNGTSYKAKLRAAIDRLLPGCSDLEDLLRRLQREGYE
;
A
#
# COMPACT_ATOMS: atom_id res chain seq x y z
N MET A 1 -0.75 -20.57 33.84
CA MET A 1 -1.67 -20.57 32.67
C MET A 1 -0.80 -20.34 31.44
N ASP A 2 -0.51 -21.38 30.68
CA ASP A 2 0.32 -21.26 29.50
C ASP A 2 -0.39 -20.37 28.47
N PRO A 3 0.34 -19.49 27.75
CA PRO A 3 -0.27 -18.69 26.70
C PRO A 3 -0.84 -19.61 25.62
N PRO A 4 -1.98 -19.25 25.00
CA PRO A 4 -2.57 -20.07 23.96
C PRO A 4 -1.54 -20.30 22.84
N PRO A 5 -1.50 -21.50 22.24
CA PRO A 5 -0.55 -21.81 21.19
C PRO A 5 -0.71 -20.81 20.04
N CYS A 6 0.41 -20.24 19.59
CA CYS A 6 0.39 -19.33 18.44
C CYS A 6 -0.01 -20.15 17.20
N THR A 7 -1.18 -19.87 16.66
CA THR A 7 -1.75 -20.61 15.53
C THR A 7 -1.20 -20.15 14.17
N ASN A 8 -0.53 -19.01 14.11
CA ASN A 8 0.05 -18.50 12.87
C ASN A 8 1.44 -19.08 12.65
N LEU A 9 1.58 -19.99 11.69
CA LEU A 9 2.84 -20.63 11.33
C LEU A 9 3.71 -19.78 10.42
N GLY A 10 3.11 -18.88 9.66
CA GLY A 10 3.81 -18.00 8.71
C GLY A 10 3.27 -16.59 8.72
N ARG A 11 4.06 -15.68 8.18
CA ARG A 11 3.71 -14.27 7.96
C ARG A 11 3.93 -13.92 6.50
N HIS A 12 3.12 -13.00 5.99
CA HIS A 12 3.18 -12.55 4.62
C HIS A 12 3.23 -11.03 4.58
N LEU A 13 4.21 -10.49 3.87
CA LEU A 13 4.36 -9.07 3.55
C LEU A 13 4.30 -8.88 2.05
N ILE A 14 3.71 -7.79 1.61
CA ILE A 14 3.71 -7.36 0.21
C ILE A 14 4.39 -5.99 0.15
N GLN A 15 5.39 -5.87 -0.76
CA GLN A 15 6.06 -4.62 -1.08
C GLN A 15 5.75 -4.32 -2.55
N ALA A 16 5.03 -3.25 -2.83
CA ALA A 16 4.65 -2.82 -4.17
C ALA A 16 5.39 -1.54 -4.55
N PHE A 17 5.70 -1.41 -5.84
CA PHE A 17 6.41 -0.28 -6.43
C PHE A 17 5.49 0.47 -7.39
N GLU A 18 5.78 1.73 -7.64
CA GLU A 18 5.06 2.53 -8.63
C GLU A 18 5.29 1.94 -10.03
N PRO A 19 4.26 1.89 -10.91
CA PRO A 19 4.41 1.37 -12.26
C PRO A 19 5.53 2.04 -13.05
N GLY A 20 6.45 1.23 -13.59
CA GLY A 20 7.55 1.70 -14.43
C GLY A 20 8.74 2.29 -13.68
N GLU A 21 8.72 2.33 -12.34
CA GLU A 21 9.78 2.93 -11.53
C GLU A 21 10.96 1.99 -11.28
N VAL A 22 10.73 0.68 -11.35
CA VAL A 22 11.73 -0.33 -10.97
C VAL A 22 11.68 -1.53 -11.92
N THR A 23 12.84 -2.12 -12.20
CA THR A 23 12.91 -3.42 -12.90
C THR A 23 12.61 -4.58 -11.96
N PRO A 24 12.15 -5.75 -12.46
CA PRO A 24 11.89 -6.92 -11.60
C PRO A 24 13.12 -7.36 -10.80
N GLU A 25 14.30 -7.33 -11.39
CA GLU A 25 15.56 -7.69 -10.75
C GLU A 25 15.93 -6.72 -9.62
N GLU A 26 15.71 -5.45 -9.85
CA GLU A 26 15.94 -4.41 -8.85
C GLU A 26 14.93 -4.49 -7.70
N ALA A 27 13.65 -4.69 -8.02
CA ALA A 27 12.61 -4.93 -7.03
C ALA A 27 12.92 -6.15 -6.15
N HIS A 28 13.42 -7.24 -6.76
CA HIS A 28 13.83 -8.43 -6.02
C HIS A 28 15.00 -8.15 -5.07
N ARG A 29 16.01 -7.41 -5.53
CA ARG A 29 17.17 -7.02 -4.71
C ARG A 29 16.73 -6.16 -3.52
N ILE A 30 15.86 -5.17 -3.74
CA ILE A 30 15.28 -4.32 -2.69
C ILE A 30 14.46 -5.15 -1.70
N GLY A 31 13.69 -6.12 -2.18
CA GLY A 31 12.95 -7.06 -1.34
C GLY A 31 13.84 -7.93 -0.47
N MET A 32 14.98 -8.39 -1.00
CA MET A 32 15.98 -9.15 -0.24
C MET A 32 16.60 -8.30 0.87
N GLU A 33 16.93 -7.03 0.57
CA GLU A 33 17.46 -6.08 1.55
C GLU A 33 16.45 -5.84 2.68
N LEU A 34 15.18 -5.61 2.34
CA LEU A 34 14.10 -5.48 3.30
C LEU A 34 13.96 -6.73 4.17
N ALA A 35 13.99 -7.93 3.56
CA ALA A 35 13.88 -9.19 4.29
C ALA A 35 15.04 -9.36 5.29
N GLN A 36 16.27 -9.07 4.89
CA GLN A 36 17.44 -9.16 5.77
C GLN A 36 17.33 -8.22 6.98
N GLU A 37 16.92 -6.97 6.77
CA GLU A 37 16.75 -6.02 7.87
C GLU A 37 15.60 -6.36 8.81
N VAL A 38 14.43 -6.68 8.25
CA VAL A 38 13.23 -6.94 9.05
C VAL A 38 13.34 -8.25 9.83
N LEU A 39 13.94 -9.28 9.23
CA LEU A 39 14.02 -10.61 9.81
C LEU A 39 15.32 -10.85 10.60
N GLY A 40 16.34 -9.99 10.40
CA GLY A 40 17.60 -10.04 11.13
C GLY A 40 18.32 -11.39 11.03
N GLY A 41 18.13 -12.15 9.95
CA GLY A 41 18.71 -13.47 9.74
C GLY A 41 18.21 -14.56 10.68
N LYS A 42 17.06 -14.38 11.34
CA LYS A 42 16.52 -15.31 12.35
C LYS A 42 15.37 -16.18 11.84
N TYR A 43 14.77 -15.81 10.72
CA TYR A 43 13.58 -16.48 10.19
C TYR A 43 13.86 -16.97 8.78
N GLU A 44 13.47 -18.21 8.51
CA GLU A 44 13.45 -18.72 7.15
C GLU A 44 12.36 -18.00 6.34
N PHE A 45 12.67 -17.65 5.09
CA PHE A 45 11.75 -16.94 4.24
C PHE A 45 11.86 -17.34 2.77
N VAL A 46 10.80 -17.05 2.04
CA VAL A 46 10.75 -17.08 0.58
C VAL A 46 10.37 -15.70 0.09
N LEU A 47 11.09 -15.19 -0.89
CA LEU A 47 10.79 -13.95 -1.58
C LEU A 47 10.50 -14.25 -3.05
N THR A 48 9.36 -13.78 -3.53
CA THR A 48 8.99 -13.86 -4.96
C THR A 48 8.66 -12.47 -5.48
N THR A 49 9.10 -12.16 -6.69
CA THR A 49 8.79 -10.91 -7.39
C THR A 49 7.80 -11.20 -8.51
N HIS A 50 6.68 -10.52 -8.49
CA HIS A 50 5.58 -10.69 -9.44
C HIS A 50 5.56 -9.53 -10.43
N ILE A 51 5.29 -9.87 -11.70
CA ILE A 51 5.21 -8.95 -12.86
C ILE A 51 3.89 -9.13 -13.63
N ASP A 52 2.95 -9.82 -13.04
CA ASP A 52 1.66 -10.20 -13.64
C ASP A 52 0.62 -9.07 -13.64
N ARG A 53 0.99 -7.90 -13.09
CA ARG A 53 0.16 -6.70 -13.02
C ARG A 53 0.88 -5.49 -13.59
N ASP A 54 0.18 -4.36 -13.64
CA ASP A 54 0.72 -3.09 -14.15
C ASP A 54 1.91 -2.56 -13.32
N HIS A 55 2.14 -3.13 -12.14
CA HIS A 55 3.23 -2.77 -11.24
C HIS A 55 3.98 -3.99 -10.72
N VAL A 56 5.27 -3.84 -10.51
CA VAL A 56 6.11 -4.87 -9.89
C VAL A 56 5.84 -4.91 -8.39
N HIS A 57 5.75 -6.11 -7.83
CA HIS A 57 5.57 -6.28 -6.38
C HIS A 57 6.24 -7.55 -5.87
N ASN A 58 6.71 -7.48 -4.64
CA ASN A 58 7.34 -8.57 -3.92
C ASN A 58 6.38 -9.20 -2.92
N HIS A 59 6.37 -10.51 -2.84
CA HIS A 59 5.78 -11.28 -1.77
C HIS A 59 6.88 -11.89 -0.91
N LEU A 60 6.95 -11.47 0.35
CA LEU A 60 7.85 -12.01 1.36
C LEU A 60 7.04 -12.85 2.33
N ILE A 61 7.26 -14.17 2.34
CA ILE A 61 6.64 -15.11 3.25
C ILE A 61 7.72 -15.68 4.16
N PHE A 62 7.51 -15.63 5.47
CA PHE A 62 8.50 -16.12 6.42
C PHE A 62 7.86 -16.90 7.58
N ASN A 63 8.63 -17.83 8.14
CA ASN A 63 8.22 -18.62 9.30
C ASN A 63 7.97 -17.71 10.50
N ALA A 64 6.86 -17.93 11.21
CA ALA A 64 6.54 -17.16 12.40
C ALA A 64 7.44 -17.51 13.61
N VAL A 65 8.21 -18.59 13.54
CA VAL A 65 9.12 -19.05 14.59
C VAL A 65 10.55 -18.93 14.11
N SER A 66 11.38 -18.27 14.90
CA SER A 66 12.82 -18.14 14.65
C SER A 66 13.52 -19.50 14.77
N PHE A 67 14.39 -19.81 13.81
CA PHE A 67 15.20 -21.05 13.87
C PHE A 67 16.39 -20.93 14.82
N GLN A 68 16.73 -19.70 15.28
CA GLN A 68 17.86 -19.47 16.19
C GLN A 68 17.48 -19.61 17.66
N ASP A 69 16.37 -18.98 18.07
CA ASP A 69 15.96 -18.89 19.47
C ASP A 69 14.56 -19.48 19.73
N HIS A 70 13.92 -20.05 18.71
CA HIS A 70 12.60 -20.66 18.75
C HIS A 70 11.48 -19.75 19.26
N ARG A 71 11.70 -18.43 19.21
CA ARG A 71 10.70 -17.42 19.59
C ARG A 71 9.81 -17.05 18.43
N HIS A 72 8.55 -16.77 18.76
CA HIS A 72 7.60 -16.26 17.78
C HIS A 72 7.89 -14.80 17.39
N TYR A 73 7.68 -14.51 16.12
CA TYR A 73 7.71 -13.14 15.61
C TYR A 73 6.56 -12.32 16.21
N HIS A 74 6.90 -11.23 16.89
CA HIS A 74 5.93 -10.33 17.48
C HIS A 74 5.36 -9.36 16.44
N SER A 75 4.13 -9.66 15.97
CA SER A 75 3.40 -8.79 15.04
C SER A 75 2.43 -7.90 15.82
N ASN A 76 2.67 -6.60 15.81
CA ASN A 76 1.83 -5.58 16.42
C ASN A 76 1.89 -4.28 15.59
N LYS A 77 1.16 -3.23 15.99
CA LYS A 77 1.18 -1.95 15.29
C LYS A 77 2.59 -1.35 15.18
N ARG A 78 3.43 -1.50 16.21
CA ARG A 78 4.78 -0.97 16.22
C ARG A 78 5.66 -1.67 15.17
N SER A 79 5.67 -3.01 15.14
CA SER A 79 6.43 -3.77 14.14
C SER A 79 5.96 -3.48 12.72
N TYR A 80 4.65 -3.29 12.50
CA TYR A 80 4.11 -2.88 11.22
C TYR A 80 4.66 -1.51 10.77
N HIS A 81 4.70 -0.53 11.66
CA HIS A 81 5.27 0.79 11.36
C HIS A 81 6.79 0.74 11.15
N GLU A 82 7.49 -0.12 11.87
CA GLU A 82 8.94 -0.33 11.70
C GLU A 82 9.23 -0.92 10.32
N ILE A 83 8.50 -1.99 9.90
CA ILE A 83 8.62 -2.57 8.55
C ILE A 83 8.39 -1.51 7.48
N ARG A 84 7.31 -0.72 7.61
CA ARG A 84 7.00 0.33 6.65
C ARG A 84 8.11 1.38 6.55
N ARG A 85 8.62 1.87 7.69
CA ARG A 85 9.72 2.84 7.71
C ARG A 85 10.99 2.29 7.07
N THR A 86 11.30 1.01 7.33
CA THR A 86 12.44 0.33 6.74
C THR A 86 12.28 0.25 5.22
N SER A 87 11.12 -0.18 4.73
CA SER A 87 10.81 -0.20 3.31
C SER A 87 10.91 1.18 2.66
N ASP A 88 10.29 2.20 3.27
CA ASP A 88 10.32 3.58 2.78
C ASP A 88 11.75 4.14 2.73
N ARG A 89 12.60 3.79 3.71
CA ARG A 89 14.01 4.20 3.73
C ARG A 89 14.79 3.55 2.60
N ILE A 90 14.70 2.22 2.47
CA ILE A 90 15.38 1.47 1.41
C ILE A 90 14.96 1.99 0.03
N CYS A 91 13.65 2.17 -0.21
CA CYS A 91 13.17 2.72 -1.48
C CYS A 91 13.78 4.10 -1.77
N LYS A 92 13.86 5.00 -0.79
CA LYS A 92 14.49 6.31 -0.96
C LYS A 92 15.99 6.23 -1.25
N GLU A 93 16.71 5.31 -0.61
CA GLU A 93 18.14 5.07 -0.85
C GLU A 93 18.40 4.59 -2.28
N HIS A 94 17.44 3.87 -2.86
CA HIS A 94 17.44 3.46 -4.27
C HIS A 94 16.82 4.51 -5.22
N GLY A 95 16.45 5.70 -4.73
CA GLY A 95 15.89 6.78 -5.55
C GLY A 95 14.43 6.57 -5.95
N LEU A 96 13.72 5.63 -5.30
CA LEU A 96 12.32 5.30 -5.62
C LEU A 96 11.34 6.15 -4.81
N SER A 97 10.12 6.27 -5.33
CA SER A 97 9.04 6.99 -4.67
C SER A 97 8.55 6.26 -3.40
N VAL A 98 7.98 7.01 -2.48
CA VAL A 98 7.34 6.47 -1.27
C VAL A 98 6.01 7.19 -1.03
N ILE A 99 5.04 6.47 -0.46
CA ILE A 99 3.75 7.05 -0.09
C ILE A 99 3.94 8.04 1.07
N ILE A 100 3.61 9.32 0.84
CA ILE A 100 3.63 10.36 1.87
C ILE A 100 2.27 10.37 2.59
N PRO A 101 2.21 9.99 3.89
CA PRO A 101 0.96 10.01 4.64
C PRO A 101 0.32 11.41 4.63
N GLY A 102 -0.97 11.49 4.26
CA GLY A 102 -1.77 12.72 4.30
C GLY A 102 -1.91 13.47 2.98
N ARG A 103 -1.08 13.19 1.95
CA ARG A 103 -1.27 13.73 0.60
C ARG A 103 -2.21 12.88 -0.25
N ASP A 104 -2.11 11.58 -0.14
CA ASP A 104 -3.00 10.64 -0.82
C ASP A 104 -3.76 9.83 0.24
N LYS A 105 -5.02 10.22 0.48
CA LYS A 105 -5.95 9.32 1.15
C LYS A 105 -6.11 8.14 0.21
N GLY A 106 -5.60 6.96 0.63
CA GLY A 106 -5.50 5.77 -0.20
C GLY A 106 -6.76 5.52 -1.01
N LYS A 107 -6.67 5.79 -2.30
CA LYS A 107 -7.67 5.37 -3.26
C LYS A 107 -7.51 3.87 -3.44
N SER A 108 -8.61 3.13 -3.51
CA SER A 108 -8.53 1.72 -3.91
C SER A 108 -7.99 1.64 -5.35
N TYR A 109 -7.30 0.55 -5.68
CA TYR A 109 -6.83 0.30 -7.05
C TYR A 109 -7.93 0.49 -8.10
N ILE A 110 -9.14 -0.02 -7.81
CA ILE A 110 -10.32 0.12 -8.67
C ILE A 110 -10.70 1.60 -8.86
N GLU A 111 -10.61 2.41 -7.82
CA GLU A 111 -10.93 3.84 -7.88
C GLU A 111 -9.87 4.63 -8.65
N HIS A 112 -8.58 4.26 -8.50
CA HIS A 112 -7.48 4.85 -9.26
C HIS A 112 -7.61 4.53 -10.76
N GLN A 113 -7.90 3.27 -11.10
CA GLN A 113 -8.12 2.84 -12.48
C GLN A 113 -9.36 3.49 -13.10
N ALA A 114 -10.46 3.62 -12.34
CA ALA A 114 -11.67 4.32 -12.78
C ALA A 114 -11.42 5.81 -13.03
N GLU A 115 -10.53 6.44 -12.25
CA GLU A 115 -10.14 7.83 -12.42
C GLU A 115 -9.29 8.02 -13.69
N GLN A 116 -8.30 7.15 -13.93
CA GLN A 116 -7.50 7.16 -15.16
C GLN A 116 -8.35 6.94 -16.41
N ASN A 117 -9.33 6.05 -16.34
CA ASN A 117 -10.24 5.75 -17.44
C ASN A 117 -11.38 6.78 -17.57
N GLY A 118 -11.43 7.83 -16.74
CA GLY A 118 -12.51 8.82 -16.76
C GLY A 118 -13.89 8.28 -16.34
N THR A 119 -13.96 7.11 -15.74
CA THR A 119 -15.20 6.44 -15.32
C THR A 119 -15.54 6.63 -13.85
N SER A 120 -14.62 7.21 -13.04
CA SER A 120 -14.83 7.44 -11.61
C SER A 120 -15.97 8.41 -11.36
N TYR A 121 -17.05 7.92 -10.71
CA TYR A 121 -18.19 8.74 -10.28
C TYR A 121 -17.74 9.86 -9.33
N LYS A 122 -16.86 9.56 -8.37
CA LYS A 122 -16.35 10.55 -7.42
C LYS A 122 -15.52 11.64 -8.09
N ALA A 123 -14.72 11.31 -9.10
CA ALA A 123 -13.96 12.28 -9.85
C ALA A 123 -14.87 13.21 -10.66
N LYS A 124 -15.90 12.65 -11.32
CA LYS A 124 -16.90 13.41 -12.05
C LYS A 124 -17.70 14.34 -11.11
N LEU A 125 -18.15 13.83 -9.96
CA LEU A 125 -18.87 14.63 -8.97
C LEU A 125 -17.99 15.77 -8.42
N ARG A 126 -16.72 15.50 -8.11
CA ARG A 126 -15.78 16.53 -7.65
C ARG A 126 -15.62 17.63 -8.70
N ALA A 127 -15.37 17.26 -9.96
CA ALA A 127 -15.25 18.21 -11.05
C ALA A 127 -16.53 19.05 -11.25
N ALA A 128 -17.71 18.44 -11.08
CA ALA A 128 -18.99 19.15 -11.14
C ALA A 128 -19.13 20.15 -9.99
N ILE A 129 -18.77 19.75 -8.76
CA ILE A 129 -18.77 20.64 -7.59
C ILE A 129 -17.82 21.83 -7.79
N ASP A 130 -16.57 21.57 -8.18
CA ASP A 130 -15.55 22.61 -8.39
C ASP A 130 -15.97 23.63 -9.46
N ARG A 131 -16.69 23.17 -10.50
CA ARG A 131 -17.22 24.01 -11.56
C ARG A 131 -18.42 24.85 -11.11
N LEU A 132 -19.34 24.29 -10.35
CA LEU A 132 -20.59 24.92 -9.95
C LEU A 132 -20.44 25.82 -8.72
N LEU A 133 -19.53 25.49 -7.81
CA LEU A 133 -19.36 26.14 -6.51
C LEU A 133 -19.15 27.66 -6.61
N PRO A 134 -18.35 28.22 -7.55
CA PRO A 134 -18.16 29.67 -7.64
C PRO A 134 -19.42 30.47 -8.00
N GLY A 135 -20.43 29.79 -8.57
CA GLY A 135 -21.68 30.43 -9.00
C GLY A 135 -22.87 30.14 -8.08
N CYS A 136 -22.65 29.46 -6.95
CA CYS A 136 -23.71 29.11 -6.01
C CYS A 136 -23.80 30.13 -4.87
N SER A 137 -25.03 30.45 -4.45
CA SER A 137 -25.29 31.37 -3.33
C SER A 137 -25.20 30.65 -1.98
N ASP A 138 -25.57 29.39 -1.92
CA ASP A 138 -25.59 28.55 -0.74
C ASP A 138 -25.52 27.05 -1.09
N LEU A 139 -25.52 26.20 -0.05
CA LEU A 139 -25.44 24.74 -0.22
C LEU A 139 -26.66 24.17 -0.95
N GLU A 140 -27.86 24.73 -0.69
CA GLU A 140 -29.10 24.25 -1.33
C GLU A 140 -29.11 24.55 -2.83
N ASP A 141 -28.59 25.70 -3.25
CA ASP A 141 -28.44 26.04 -4.66
C ASP A 141 -27.43 25.09 -5.36
N LEU A 142 -26.31 24.77 -4.69
CA LEU A 142 -25.35 23.80 -5.19
C LEU A 142 -26.00 22.42 -5.38
N LEU A 143 -26.72 21.91 -4.36
CA LEU A 143 -27.39 20.62 -4.42
C LEU A 143 -28.44 20.58 -5.55
N ARG A 144 -29.25 21.63 -5.71
CA ARG A 144 -30.22 21.73 -6.79
C ARG A 144 -29.58 21.70 -8.18
N ARG A 145 -28.43 22.33 -8.34
CA ARG A 145 -27.69 22.34 -9.62
C ARG A 145 -27.08 20.98 -9.92
N LEU A 146 -26.50 20.31 -8.91
CA LEU A 146 -25.96 18.96 -9.03
C LEU A 146 -27.07 17.95 -9.41
N GLN A 147 -28.25 18.06 -8.77
CA GLN A 147 -29.40 17.20 -9.11
C GLN A 147 -29.87 17.40 -10.56
N ARG A 148 -29.85 18.63 -11.08
CA ARG A 148 -30.18 18.91 -12.50
C ARG A 148 -29.17 18.29 -13.47
N GLU A 149 -27.93 18.06 -13.04
CA GLU A 149 -26.91 17.38 -13.81
C GLU A 149 -26.91 15.84 -13.61
N GLY A 150 -27.87 15.31 -12.82
CA GLY A 150 -28.07 13.87 -12.61
C GLY A 150 -27.25 13.29 -11.46
N TYR A 151 -26.75 14.14 -10.53
CA TYR A 151 -26.12 13.68 -9.31
C TYR A 151 -27.17 13.62 -8.20
N GLU A 152 -27.32 12.43 -7.57
CA GLU A 152 -28.19 12.17 -6.41
C GLU A 152 -27.40 12.08 -5.12
#